data_f0079187bb0aa849ce1ec1a6246450a0
#
_entry.id   f0079187bb0aa849ce1ec1a6246450a0
#
_cell.length_a   1.000
_cell.length_b   1.000
_cell.length_c   1.000
_cell.angle_alpha   90.00
_cell.angle_beta   90.00
_cell.angle_gamma   90.00
#
_symmetry.space_group_name_H-M   'P 1'
#
loop_
_entity.id
_entity.type
_entity.pdbx_description
1 polymer ?
#
loop_
_entity_poly.entity_id
_entity_poly.type
_entity_poly.pdbx_seq_one_letter_code
_entity_poly.pdbx_strand_id
1 'polypeptide(L)'
;MNSNTISLIIIAICIAMSAYFSATETAFSALNHIRIKNMAEKGNSRAALVLKLSANYNNLLSTILIGNNIVNIAMTSLTTVLFVRWMGGDQGASVATLVTTVVVLIFGEVSPKSIAKESPEAVAMFSAPLLRILIFLLTPFNFLFAQWKKLLSKIIKSSEDRGITDEELLTIVEEAQQEGGIDEQESNLIRRAIEFMDLETVDIYTPRVDIVAIPSDAAKQEIADLFLETGYSRLPVYDEDIDHIIGVVNQKDFHNYIFNTKQALNSIIRPVLFILSLIHISEPTRLG
;
A
#
# COMPACT_ATOMS: atom_id res chain seq x y z
N MET A 1 46.86 30.48 -8.31
CA MET A 1 45.44 30.77 -7.94
C MET A 1 45.44 31.39 -6.56
N ASN A 2 44.77 32.53 -6.40
CA ASN A 2 44.68 33.20 -5.09
C ASN A 2 43.85 32.32 -4.13
N SER A 3 44.23 32.29 -2.85
CA SER A 3 43.52 31.52 -1.81
C SER A 3 41.99 31.76 -1.81
N ASN A 4 41.56 32.99 -2.08
CA ASN A 4 40.14 33.36 -2.17
C ASN A 4 39.45 32.76 -3.39
N THR A 5 40.13 32.63 -4.53
CA THR A 5 39.58 32.00 -5.75
C THR A 5 39.34 30.49 -5.50
N ILE A 6 40.25 29.81 -4.81
CA ILE A 6 40.11 28.41 -4.45
C ILE A 6 38.91 28.22 -3.53
N SER A 7 38.75 29.07 -2.51
CA SER A 7 37.61 29.01 -1.59
C SER A 7 36.28 29.22 -2.30
N LEU A 8 36.18 30.16 -3.23
CA LEU A 8 34.97 30.39 -4.01
C LEU A 8 34.59 29.18 -4.90
N ILE A 9 35.58 28.55 -5.54
CA ILE A 9 35.36 27.34 -6.34
C ILE A 9 34.83 26.20 -5.46
N ILE A 10 35.45 25.99 -4.28
CA ILE A 10 35.00 24.94 -3.36
C ILE A 10 33.57 25.21 -2.86
N ILE A 11 33.24 26.48 -2.53
CA ILE A 11 31.90 26.89 -2.12
C ILE A 11 30.88 26.58 -3.25
N ALA A 12 31.21 26.91 -4.50
CA ALA A 12 30.35 26.62 -5.65
C ALA A 12 30.12 25.10 -5.83
N ILE A 13 31.15 24.29 -5.65
CA ILE A 13 31.06 22.83 -5.68
C ILE A 13 30.15 22.33 -4.52
N CYS A 14 30.29 22.90 -3.32
CA CYS A 14 29.44 22.56 -2.18
C CYS A 14 27.98 22.92 -2.46
N ILE A 15 27.67 24.08 -3.05
CA ILE A 15 26.30 24.44 -3.42
C ILE A 15 25.73 23.41 -4.43
N ALA A 16 26.50 23.04 -5.45
CA ALA A 16 26.08 22.07 -6.44
C ALA A 16 25.85 20.65 -5.82
N MET A 17 26.69 20.26 -4.86
CA MET A 17 26.53 19.00 -4.14
C MET A 17 25.35 19.03 -3.18
N SER A 18 25.08 20.15 -2.50
CA SER A 18 23.89 20.33 -1.67
C SER A 18 22.61 20.22 -2.52
N ALA A 19 22.57 20.90 -3.66
CA ALA A 19 21.49 20.78 -4.63
C ALA A 19 21.29 19.33 -5.12
N TYR A 20 22.38 18.64 -5.42
CA TYR A 20 22.35 17.24 -5.80
C TYR A 20 21.73 16.35 -4.72
N PHE A 21 22.15 16.46 -3.45
CA PHE A 21 21.61 15.67 -2.34
C PHE A 21 20.14 16.00 -2.10
N SER A 22 19.75 17.27 -2.08
CA SER A 22 18.37 17.70 -1.87
C SER A 22 17.42 17.26 -2.99
N ALA A 23 17.86 17.35 -4.25
CA ALA A 23 17.09 16.83 -5.37
C ALA A 23 16.97 15.31 -5.33
N THR A 24 18.05 14.60 -4.98
CA THR A 24 18.08 13.15 -4.89
C THR A 24 17.15 12.64 -3.78
N GLU A 25 17.19 13.25 -2.61
CA GLU A 25 16.29 12.94 -1.49
C GLU A 25 14.82 13.01 -1.94
N THR A 26 14.44 14.13 -2.55
CA THR A 26 13.07 14.37 -3.00
C THR A 26 12.66 13.41 -4.12
N ALA A 27 13.56 13.17 -5.09
CA ALA A 27 13.29 12.24 -6.19
C ALA A 27 13.03 10.81 -5.70
N PHE A 28 13.85 10.30 -4.78
CA PHE A 28 13.67 8.94 -4.26
C PHE A 28 12.46 8.82 -3.31
N SER A 29 12.06 9.90 -2.64
CA SER A 29 10.85 9.93 -1.80
C SER A 29 9.56 10.00 -2.62
N ALA A 30 9.58 10.68 -3.77
CA ALA A 30 8.42 10.85 -4.66
C ALA A 30 8.38 9.83 -5.82
N LEU A 31 9.23 8.80 -5.78
CA LEU A 31 9.44 7.87 -6.87
C LEU A 31 8.24 6.93 -7.07
N ASN A 32 7.72 6.85 -8.30
CA ASN A 32 6.77 5.82 -8.65
C ASN A 32 7.50 4.50 -8.93
N HIS A 33 7.45 3.57 -7.95
CA HIS A 33 8.14 2.29 -8.03
C HIS A 33 7.66 1.41 -9.19
N ILE A 34 6.37 1.44 -9.54
CA ILE A 34 5.80 0.66 -10.65
C ILE A 34 6.37 1.16 -11.98
N ARG A 35 6.44 2.47 -12.15
CA ARG A 35 6.96 3.11 -13.36
C ARG A 35 8.44 2.79 -13.57
N ILE A 36 9.26 2.89 -12.52
CA ILE A 36 10.69 2.55 -12.58
C ILE A 36 10.89 1.07 -12.84
N LYS A 37 10.09 0.18 -12.25
CA LYS A 37 10.12 -1.26 -12.51
C LYS A 37 9.85 -1.57 -13.99
N ASN A 38 8.80 -1.00 -14.56
CA ASN A 38 8.49 -1.15 -15.97
C ASN A 38 9.62 -0.64 -16.90
N MET A 39 10.28 0.46 -16.53
CA MET A 39 11.44 0.97 -17.29
C MET A 39 12.65 0.05 -17.17
N ALA A 40 12.89 -0.55 -16.02
CA ALA A 40 13.98 -1.50 -15.82
C ALA A 40 13.75 -2.80 -16.62
N GLU A 41 12.54 -3.33 -16.63
CA GLU A 41 12.13 -4.52 -17.40
C GLU A 41 12.25 -4.28 -18.91
N LYS A 42 12.06 -3.04 -19.38
CA LYS A 42 12.33 -2.62 -20.78
C LYS A 42 13.81 -2.42 -21.10
N GLY A 43 14.73 -2.78 -20.19
CA GLY A 43 16.17 -2.77 -20.42
C GLY A 43 16.89 -1.46 -20.03
N ASN A 44 16.23 -0.52 -19.33
CA ASN A 44 16.90 0.68 -18.85
C ASN A 44 17.79 0.37 -17.64
N SER A 45 19.12 0.36 -17.86
CA SER A 45 20.12 0.05 -16.83
C SER A 45 20.13 1.05 -15.65
N ARG A 46 19.79 2.31 -15.89
CA ARG A 46 19.70 3.32 -14.82
C ARG A 46 18.49 3.11 -13.95
N ALA A 47 17.34 2.75 -14.52
CA ALA A 47 16.13 2.38 -13.77
C ALA A 47 16.38 1.13 -12.92
N ALA A 48 17.08 0.11 -13.45
CA ALA A 48 17.48 -1.08 -12.70
C ALA A 48 18.41 -0.71 -11.51
N LEU A 49 19.32 0.26 -11.70
CA LEU A 49 20.16 0.76 -10.61
C LEU A 49 19.33 1.49 -9.54
N VAL A 50 18.38 2.32 -9.93
CA VAL A 50 17.45 3.01 -9.00
C VAL A 50 16.71 1.97 -8.16
N LEU A 51 16.12 0.93 -8.75
CA LEU A 51 15.44 -0.15 -8.02
C LEU A 51 16.36 -0.82 -7.00
N LYS A 52 17.60 -1.13 -7.42
CA LYS A 52 18.59 -1.75 -6.53
C LYS A 52 18.95 -0.86 -5.34
N LEU A 53 19.04 0.45 -5.54
CA LEU A 53 19.33 1.42 -4.48
C LEU A 53 18.10 1.58 -3.56
N SER A 54 16.90 1.65 -4.11
CA SER A 54 15.64 1.75 -3.36
C SER A 54 15.35 0.51 -2.50
N ALA A 55 15.83 -0.67 -2.88
CA ALA A 55 15.69 -1.89 -2.07
C ALA A 55 16.33 -1.77 -0.67
N ASN A 56 17.30 -0.86 -0.50
CA ASN A 56 17.88 -0.55 0.81
C ASN A 56 17.72 0.93 1.14
N TYR A 57 16.46 1.36 1.20
CA TYR A 57 16.06 2.76 1.35
C TYR A 57 16.69 3.44 2.58
N ASN A 58 16.75 2.75 3.71
CA ASN A 58 17.36 3.29 4.93
C ASN A 58 18.84 3.67 4.74
N ASN A 59 19.61 2.83 4.06
CA ASN A 59 21.02 3.09 3.79
C ASN A 59 21.20 4.22 2.78
N LEU A 60 20.34 4.26 1.77
CA LEU A 60 20.28 5.32 0.77
C LEU A 60 19.99 6.67 1.43
N LEU A 61 18.92 6.76 2.22
CA LEU A 61 18.51 7.98 2.89
C LEU A 61 19.58 8.47 3.88
N SER A 62 20.17 7.56 4.67
CA SER A 62 21.27 7.90 5.58
C SER A 62 22.48 8.50 4.84
N THR A 63 22.83 7.91 3.68
CA THR A 63 23.94 8.41 2.85
C THR A 63 23.67 9.83 2.34
N ILE A 64 22.46 10.08 1.85
CA ILE A 64 22.04 11.40 1.36
C ILE A 64 22.09 12.44 2.48
N LEU A 65 21.53 12.12 3.64
CA LEU A 65 21.49 13.01 4.81
C LEU A 65 22.90 13.33 5.35
N ILE A 66 23.76 12.32 5.47
CA ILE A 66 25.14 12.50 5.89
C ILE A 66 25.90 13.37 4.88
N GLY A 67 25.79 13.06 3.59
CA GLY A 67 26.45 13.79 2.54
C GLY A 67 26.02 15.25 2.49
N ASN A 68 24.71 15.51 2.55
CA ASN A 68 24.16 16.87 2.57
C ASN A 68 24.66 17.68 3.79
N ASN A 69 24.66 17.09 4.98
CA ASN A 69 25.14 17.74 6.18
C ASN A 69 26.64 18.06 6.11
N ILE A 70 27.48 17.12 5.65
CA ILE A 70 28.93 17.35 5.49
C ILE A 70 29.17 18.55 4.55
N VAL A 71 28.48 18.57 3.41
CA VAL A 71 28.63 19.62 2.40
C VAL A 71 28.15 20.97 2.94
N ASN A 72 27.03 21.03 3.62
CA ASN A 72 26.46 22.26 4.17
C ASN A 72 27.35 22.83 5.30
N ILE A 73 27.90 22.00 6.18
CA ILE A 73 28.83 22.41 7.22
C ILE A 73 30.14 22.93 6.62
N ALA A 74 30.69 22.20 5.65
CA ALA A 74 31.92 22.61 4.95
C ALA A 74 31.75 23.95 4.25
N MET A 75 30.63 24.13 3.52
CA MET A 75 30.31 25.37 2.83
C MET A 75 30.17 26.56 3.79
N THR A 76 29.39 26.38 4.87
CA THR A 76 29.19 27.44 5.89
C THR A 76 30.52 27.85 6.52
N SER A 77 31.36 26.87 6.89
CA SER A 77 32.66 27.13 7.48
C SER A 77 33.58 27.91 6.52
N LEU A 78 33.66 27.51 5.25
CA LEU A 78 34.48 28.18 4.24
C LEU A 78 33.97 29.57 3.95
N THR A 79 32.65 29.75 3.84
CA THR A 79 32.04 31.08 3.60
C THR A 79 32.32 32.01 4.78
N THR A 80 32.17 31.51 6.01
CA THR A 80 32.49 32.33 7.22
C THR A 80 33.94 32.77 7.21
N VAL A 81 34.88 31.88 6.95
CA VAL A 81 36.31 32.23 6.88
C VAL A 81 36.58 33.30 5.78
N LEU A 82 35.93 33.17 4.63
CA LEU A 82 36.08 34.11 3.51
C LEU A 82 35.56 35.51 3.89
N PHE A 83 34.38 35.62 4.46
CA PHE A 83 33.75 36.89 4.83
C PHE A 83 34.46 37.56 6.03
N VAL A 84 34.92 36.79 7.01
CA VAL A 84 35.73 37.30 8.11
C VAL A 84 37.03 37.92 7.59
N ARG A 85 37.65 37.32 6.59
CA ARG A 85 38.85 37.93 5.92
C ARG A 85 38.54 39.21 5.16
N TRP A 86 37.35 39.34 4.59
CA TRP A 86 36.98 40.53 3.77
C TRP A 86 36.46 41.69 4.60
N MET A 87 35.62 41.38 5.64
CA MET A 87 34.88 42.40 6.40
C MET A 87 35.38 42.57 7.84
N GLY A 88 36.24 41.65 8.30
CA GLY A 88 36.71 41.62 9.70
C GLY A 88 35.70 40.92 10.67
N GLY A 89 36.23 40.43 11.75
CA GLY A 89 35.60 39.81 12.93
C GLY A 89 34.12 39.43 12.87
N ASP A 90 33.36 39.93 13.85
CA ASP A 90 31.95 39.54 14.06
C ASP A 90 31.00 39.98 12.94
N GLN A 91 31.26 41.09 12.26
CA GLN A 91 30.43 41.53 11.15
C GLN A 91 30.54 40.57 9.96
N GLY A 92 31.75 40.10 9.67
CA GLY A 92 31.99 39.16 8.59
C GLY A 92 31.26 37.81 8.85
N ALA A 93 31.29 37.35 10.09
CA ALA A 93 30.60 36.10 10.46
C ALA A 93 29.05 36.19 10.33
N SER A 94 28.50 37.34 10.78
CA SER A 94 27.05 37.59 10.69
C SER A 94 26.55 37.68 9.24
N VAL A 95 27.28 38.41 8.40
CA VAL A 95 26.96 38.54 6.98
C VAL A 95 27.13 37.20 6.26
N ALA A 96 28.19 36.46 6.55
CA ALA A 96 28.40 35.13 6.00
C ALA A 96 27.22 34.19 6.30
N THR A 97 26.74 34.19 7.53
CA THR A 97 25.58 33.34 7.94
C THR A 97 24.34 33.74 7.14
N LEU A 98 24.01 35.03 7.05
CA LEU A 98 22.86 35.51 6.30
C LEU A 98 22.92 35.10 4.81
N VAL A 99 24.06 35.39 4.18
CA VAL A 99 24.27 35.12 2.75
C VAL A 99 24.21 33.59 2.49
N THR A 100 24.91 32.81 3.30
CA THR A 100 24.93 31.36 3.15
C THR A 100 23.53 30.76 3.31
N THR A 101 22.77 31.20 4.33
CA THR A 101 21.41 30.72 4.55
C THR A 101 20.52 30.97 3.33
N VAL A 102 20.54 32.21 2.78
CA VAL A 102 19.72 32.55 1.61
C VAL A 102 20.15 31.75 0.37
N VAL A 103 21.46 31.66 0.12
CA VAL A 103 21.99 30.91 -1.03
C VAL A 103 21.68 29.41 -0.94
N VAL A 104 21.88 28.81 0.22
CA VAL A 104 21.56 27.37 0.45
C VAL A 104 20.08 27.13 0.30
N LEU A 105 19.24 27.94 0.92
CA LEU A 105 17.79 27.78 0.82
C LEU A 105 17.32 27.81 -0.64
N ILE A 106 17.78 28.80 -1.41
CA ILE A 106 17.32 28.98 -2.80
C ILE A 106 17.92 27.91 -3.71
N PHE A 107 19.25 27.82 -3.75
CA PHE A 107 19.99 27.04 -4.75
C PHE A 107 20.32 25.60 -4.27
N GLY A 108 20.48 25.40 -2.97
CA GLY A 108 20.82 24.11 -2.38
C GLY A 108 19.60 23.25 -2.00
N GLU A 109 18.44 23.87 -1.70
CA GLU A 109 17.29 23.12 -1.19
C GLU A 109 16.00 23.35 -1.98
N VAL A 110 15.43 24.55 -2.00
CA VAL A 110 14.08 24.79 -2.52
C VAL A 110 13.98 24.51 -4.01
N SER A 111 14.85 25.13 -4.82
CA SER A 111 14.81 24.96 -6.28
C SER A 111 15.09 23.53 -6.73
N PRO A 112 16.13 22.83 -6.19
CA PRO A 112 16.40 21.45 -6.55
C PRO A 112 15.28 20.49 -6.14
N LYS A 113 14.68 20.69 -4.96
CA LYS A 113 13.54 19.88 -4.50
C LYS A 113 12.29 20.08 -5.36
N SER A 114 12.05 21.32 -5.81
CA SER A 114 10.95 21.65 -6.72
C SER A 114 11.08 20.92 -8.06
N ILE A 115 12.26 20.99 -8.67
CA ILE A 115 12.57 20.28 -9.93
C ILE A 115 12.42 18.78 -9.77
N ALA A 116 12.90 18.23 -8.65
CA ALA A 116 12.82 16.79 -8.39
C ALA A 116 11.40 16.29 -8.20
N LYS A 117 10.48 17.11 -7.68
CA LYS A 117 9.05 16.78 -7.58
C LYS A 117 8.35 16.67 -8.93
N GLU A 118 8.74 17.50 -9.89
CA GLU A 118 8.14 17.50 -11.23
C GLU A 118 8.55 16.27 -12.07
N SER A 119 9.78 15.78 -11.86
CA SER A 119 10.32 14.68 -12.65
C SER A 119 11.16 13.73 -11.80
N PRO A 120 10.55 13.03 -10.81
CA PRO A 120 11.29 12.24 -9.84
C PRO A 120 12.07 11.09 -10.47
N GLU A 121 11.51 10.39 -11.47
CA GLU A 121 12.17 9.27 -12.13
C GLU A 121 13.42 9.73 -12.91
N ALA A 122 13.34 10.87 -13.61
CA ALA A 122 14.46 11.39 -14.38
C ALA A 122 15.62 11.81 -13.45
N VAL A 123 15.30 12.50 -12.36
CA VAL A 123 16.29 12.95 -11.36
C VAL A 123 16.89 11.76 -10.63
N ALA A 124 16.10 10.77 -10.23
CA ALA A 124 16.59 9.54 -9.58
C ALA A 124 17.54 8.75 -10.49
N MET A 125 17.19 8.56 -11.77
CA MET A 125 18.06 7.91 -12.75
C MET A 125 19.34 8.69 -13.06
N PHE A 126 19.29 10.01 -13.04
CA PHE A 126 20.47 10.86 -13.21
C PHE A 126 21.42 10.76 -12.00
N SER A 127 20.87 10.80 -10.79
CA SER A 127 21.65 10.79 -9.55
C SER A 127 22.19 9.41 -9.16
N ALA A 128 21.52 8.32 -9.54
CA ALA A 128 21.82 6.97 -9.09
C ALA A 128 23.30 6.51 -9.28
N PRO A 129 24.00 6.81 -10.39
CA PRO A 129 25.39 6.39 -10.56
C PRO A 129 26.35 7.00 -9.51
N LEU A 130 26.24 8.31 -9.27
CA LEU A 130 27.06 9.00 -8.28
C LEU A 130 26.68 8.58 -6.88
N LEU A 131 25.37 8.44 -6.60
CA LEU A 131 24.87 7.97 -5.31
C LEU A 131 25.39 6.59 -4.95
N ARG A 132 25.51 5.67 -5.90
CA ARG A 132 26.11 4.34 -5.67
C ARG A 132 27.57 4.46 -5.16
N ILE A 133 28.35 5.38 -5.75
CA ILE A 133 29.73 5.63 -5.31
C ILE A 133 29.76 6.20 -3.91
N LEU A 134 28.87 7.15 -3.61
CA LEU A 134 28.76 7.79 -2.30
C LEU A 134 28.32 6.80 -1.21
N ILE A 135 27.38 5.92 -1.52
CA ILE A 135 26.96 4.84 -0.59
C ILE A 135 28.16 3.95 -0.24
N PHE A 136 28.97 3.55 -1.23
CA PHE A 136 30.16 2.76 -1.00
C PHE A 136 31.18 3.50 -0.10
N LEU A 137 31.42 4.77 -0.40
CA LEU A 137 32.36 5.59 0.37
C LEU A 137 31.90 5.84 1.81
N LEU A 138 30.61 6.02 2.02
CA LEU A 138 30.00 6.30 3.33
C LEU A 138 29.55 5.04 4.08
N THR A 139 29.82 3.85 3.55
CA THR A 139 29.48 2.57 4.20
C THR A 139 29.96 2.47 5.66
N PRO A 140 31.21 2.88 6.03
CA PRO A 140 31.66 2.81 7.43
C PRO A 140 30.82 3.69 8.34
N PHE A 141 30.39 4.85 7.88
CA PHE A 141 29.52 5.75 8.65
C PHE A 141 28.11 5.18 8.77
N ASN A 142 27.57 4.64 7.69
CA ASN A 142 26.26 3.98 7.68
C ASN A 142 26.21 2.79 8.65
N PHE A 143 27.29 2.03 8.76
CA PHE A 143 27.40 0.96 9.75
C PHE A 143 27.30 1.47 11.19
N LEU A 144 27.98 2.58 11.50
CA LEU A 144 27.91 3.20 12.83
C LEU A 144 26.47 3.67 13.16
N PHE A 145 25.81 4.32 12.20
CA PHE A 145 24.41 4.74 12.36
C PHE A 145 23.44 3.57 12.50
N ALA A 146 23.65 2.47 11.78
CA ALA A 146 22.85 1.26 11.91
C ALA A 146 22.96 0.65 13.33
N GLN A 147 24.16 0.64 13.92
CA GLN A 147 24.34 0.20 15.30
C GLN A 147 23.64 1.14 16.31
N TRP A 148 23.73 2.45 16.08
CA TRP A 148 23.03 3.44 16.89
C TRP A 148 21.50 3.28 16.81
N LYS A 149 20.95 3.08 15.60
CA LYS A 149 19.52 2.81 15.41
C LYS A 149 19.07 1.54 16.15
N LYS A 150 19.87 0.46 16.13
CA LYS A 150 19.60 -0.77 16.89
C LYS A 150 19.58 -0.53 18.41
N LEU A 151 20.42 0.37 18.90
CA LEU A 151 20.42 0.74 20.30
C LEU A 151 19.14 1.52 20.67
N LEU A 152 18.75 2.47 19.84
CA LEU A 152 17.52 3.26 20.02
C LEU A 152 16.26 2.40 19.91
N SER A 153 16.20 1.44 18.99
CA SER A 153 15.03 0.55 18.82
C SER A 153 14.80 -0.38 20.01
N LYS A 154 15.84 -0.65 20.83
CA LYS A 154 15.67 -1.37 22.10
C LYS A 154 14.98 -0.52 23.19
N ILE A 155 15.08 0.80 23.08
CA ILE A 155 14.47 1.76 24.03
C ILE A 155 13.04 2.07 23.58
N ILE A 156 12.83 2.22 22.27
CA ILE A 156 11.53 2.47 21.67
C ILE A 156 10.98 1.12 21.21
N LYS A 157 10.01 0.54 21.93
CA LYS A 157 9.23 -0.60 21.46
C LYS A 157 8.49 -0.18 20.18
N SER A 158 9.13 -0.38 19.05
CA SER A 158 8.46 -0.26 17.74
C SER A 158 7.55 -1.47 17.59
N SER A 159 6.27 -1.24 17.42
CA SER A 159 5.30 -2.25 16.99
C SER A 159 5.54 -2.54 15.51
N GLU A 160 6.69 -3.13 15.18
CA GLU A 160 6.98 -3.67 13.86
C GLU A 160 6.30 -5.04 13.74
N ASP A 161 5.60 -5.24 12.66
CA ASP A 161 4.80 -6.39 12.18
C ASP A 161 3.29 -6.32 12.47
N ARG A 162 2.68 -5.21 12.15
CA ARG A 162 1.28 -5.30 11.70
C ARG A 162 1.31 -5.48 10.19
N GLY A 163 0.93 -6.66 9.72
CA GLY A 163 0.59 -6.86 8.31
C GLY A 163 -0.39 -5.79 7.84
N ILE A 164 -0.47 -5.57 6.53
CA ILE A 164 -1.45 -4.63 5.97
C ILE A 164 -2.83 -5.05 6.47
N THR A 165 -3.55 -4.12 7.12
CA THR A 165 -4.92 -4.35 7.56
C THR A 165 -5.87 -4.22 6.38
N ASP A 166 -7.08 -4.79 6.49
CA ASP A 166 -8.10 -4.69 5.44
C ASP A 166 -8.49 -3.24 5.16
N GLU A 167 -8.49 -2.38 6.19
CA GLU A 167 -8.71 -0.94 6.05
C GLU A 167 -7.59 -0.25 5.25
N GLU A 168 -6.32 -0.62 5.50
CA GLU A 168 -5.18 -0.12 4.74
C GLU A 168 -5.23 -0.61 3.28
N LEU A 169 -5.65 -1.87 3.05
CA LEU A 169 -5.82 -2.43 1.72
C LEU A 169 -6.92 -1.69 0.94
N LEU A 170 -8.06 -1.41 1.56
CA LEU A 170 -9.15 -0.62 0.97
C LEU A 170 -8.69 0.80 0.62
N THR A 171 -7.89 1.43 1.48
CA THR A 171 -7.30 2.75 1.20
C THR A 171 -6.40 2.73 -0.05
N ILE A 172 -5.56 1.70 -0.19
CA ILE A 172 -4.70 1.53 -1.37
C ILE A 172 -5.54 1.36 -2.66
N VAL A 173 -6.65 0.63 -2.57
CA VAL A 173 -7.57 0.45 -3.71
C VAL A 173 -8.23 1.78 -4.10
N GLU A 174 -8.64 2.59 -3.13
CA GLU A 174 -9.20 3.93 -3.37
C GLU A 174 -8.19 4.88 -4.01
N GLU A 175 -6.94 4.90 -3.54
CA GLU A 175 -5.87 5.68 -4.15
C GLU A 175 -5.60 5.24 -5.59
N ALA A 176 -5.54 3.92 -5.84
CA ALA A 176 -5.33 3.40 -7.19
C ALA A 176 -6.47 3.80 -8.16
N GLN A 177 -7.71 3.86 -7.68
CA GLN A 177 -8.85 4.35 -8.46
C GLN A 177 -8.74 5.86 -8.74
N GLN A 178 -8.38 6.67 -7.75
CA GLN A 178 -8.22 8.13 -7.91
C GLN A 178 -7.09 8.48 -8.88
N GLU A 179 -6.01 7.71 -8.87
CA GLU A 179 -4.88 7.87 -9.81
C GLU A 179 -5.17 7.32 -11.21
N GLY A 180 -6.32 6.69 -11.42
CA GLY A 180 -6.71 6.11 -12.70
C GLY A 180 -6.01 4.79 -13.05
N GLY A 181 -5.44 4.11 -12.04
CA GLY A 181 -4.80 2.80 -12.20
C GLY A 181 -5.79 1.65 -12.33
N ILE A 182 -6.97 1.81 -11.73
CA ILE A 182 -8.11 0.88 -11.82
C ILE A 182 -9.39 1.67 -12.06
N ASP A 183 -10.38 1.05 -12.69
CA ASP A 183 -11.69 1.67 -12.88
C ASP A 183 -12.63 1.47 -11.65
N GLU A 184 -13.78 2.15 -11.67
CA GLU A 184 -14.76 2.08 -10.58
C GLU A 184 -15.34 0.66 -10.41
N GLN A 185 -15.49 -0.10 -11.48
CA GLN A 185 -16.02 -1.47 -11.42
C GLN A 185 -15.00 -2.42 -10.79
N GLU A 186 -13.73 -2.29 -11.17
CA GLU A 186 -12.62 -3.04 -10.60
C GLU A 186 -12.44 -2.73 -9.11
N SER A 187 -12.48 -1.45 -8.73
CA SER A 187 -12.41 -1.01 -7.33
C SER A 187 -13.55 -1.62 -6.50
N ASN A 188 -14.80 -1.54 -6.99
CA ASN A 188 -15.96 -2.11 -6.31
C ASN A 188 -15.87 -3.64 -6.18
N LEU A 189 -15.33 -4.34 -7.18
CA LEU A 189 -15.14 -5.78 -7.13
C LEU A 189 -14.15 -6.18 -6.04
N ILE A 190 -13.00 -5.48 -5.95
CA ILE A 190 -11.97 -5.72 -4.95
C ILE A 190 -12.53 -5.45 -3.54
N ARG A 191 -13.24 -4.32 -3.36
CA ARG A 191 -13.88 -3.97 -2.09
C ARG A 191 -14.83 -5.06 -1.62
N ARG A 192 -15.74 -5.51 -2.49
CA ARG A 192 -16.69 -6.58 -2.17
C ARG A 192 -16.03 -7.93 -1.88
N ALA A 193 -14.87 -8.20 -2.51
CA ALA A 193 -14.12 -9.41 -2.24
C ALA A 193 -13.48 -9.39 -0.82
N ILE A 194 -13.00 -8.23 -0.37
CA ILE A 194 -12.47 -8.04 0.98
C ILE A 194 -13.61 -8.15 2.00
N GLU A 195 -14.71 -7.41 1.83
CA GLU A 195 -15.88 -7.44 2.71
C GLU A 195 -16.52 -8.84 2.80
N PHE A 196 -16.45 -9.62 1.72
CA PHE A 196 -16.97 -11.00 1.72
C PHE A 196 -16.23 -11.92 2.67
N MET A 197 -14.93 -11.68 2.92
CA MET A 197 -14.15 -12.52 3.85
C MET A 197 -14.54 -12.31 5.32
N ASP A 198 -15.13 -11.16 5.63
CA ASP A 198 -15.59 -10.80 6.99
C ASP A 198 -17.04 -11.20 7.25
N LEU A 199 -17.78 -11.69 6.20
CA LEU A 199 -19.16 -12.12 6.36
C LEU A 199 -19.23 -13.40 7.18
N GLU A 200 -19.93 -13.32 8.30
CA GLU A 200 -20.29 -14.47 9.11
C GLU A 200 -21.62 -15.08 8.63
N THR A 201 -21.84 -16.36 8.95
CA THR A 201 -23.10 -17.03 8.59
C THR A 201 -24.31 -16.35 9.23
N VAL A 202 -24.11 -15.69 10.38
CA VAL A 202 -25.16 -14.94 11.07
C VAL A 202 -25.70 -13.77 10.24
N ASP A 203 -24.89 -13.23 9.31
CA ASP A 203 -25.28 -12.09 8.48
C ASP A 203 -26.14 -12.49 7.28
N ILE A 204 -26.14 -13.77 6.91
CA ILE A 204 -26.78 -14.28 5.69
C ILE A 204 -27.86 -15.35 5.91
N TYR A 205 -28.01 -15.88 7.14
CA TYR A 205 -29.03 -16.89 7.40
C TYR A 205 -30.43 -16.29 7.50
N THR A 206 -31.45 -17.06 7.13
CA THR A 206 -32.85 -16.69 7.33
C THR A 206 -33.29 -17.17 8.69
N PRO A 207 -33.75 -16.29 9.62
CA PRO A 207 -34.27 -16.69 10.92
C PRO A 207 -35.49 -17.61 10.79
N ARG A 208 -35.68 -18.49 11.76
CA ARG A 208 -36.79 -19.46 11.77
C ARG A 208 -38.18 -18.83 11.53
N VAL A 209 -38.39 -17.65 12.06
CA VAL A 209 -39.67 -16.92 11.94
C VAL A 209 -39.95 -16.41 10.51
N ASP A 210 -38.92 -16.29 9.70
CA ASP A 210 -39.00 -15.79 8.33
C ASP A 210 -38.90 -16.94 7.29
N ILE A 211 -38.72 -18.19 7.75
CA ILE A 211 -38.64 -19.33 6.86
C ILE A 211 -40.02 -19.67 6.30
N VAL A 212 -40.15 -19.65 4.99
CA VAL A 212 -41.31 -20.18 4.28
C VAL A 212 -41.00 -21.64 3.87
N ALA A 213 -41.75 -22.57 4.44
CA ALA A 213 -41.57 -24.00 4.24
C ALA A 213 -42.89 -24.67 3.92
N ILE A 214 -42.83 -25.91 3.40
CA ILE A 214 -44.01 -26.72 3.07
C ILE A 214 -44.02 -28.01 3.91
N PRO A 215 -45.19 -28.51 4.34
CA PRO A 215 -45.30 -29.81 4.98
C PRO A 215 -45.04 -30.93 3.95
N SER A 216 -44.60 -32.09 4.43
CA SER A 216 -44.27 -33.26 3.59
C SER A 216 -45.47 -33.85 2.85
N ASP A 217 -46.67 -33.55 3.29
CA ASP A 217 -47.96 -34.00 2.72
C ASP A 217 -48.69 -32.90 1.92
N ALA A 218 -48.06 -31.76 1.68
CA ALA A 218 -48.65 -30.61 0.99
C ALA A 218 -49.19 -30.99 -0.40
N ALA A 219 -50.35 -30.40 -0.76
CA ALA A 219 -50.94 -30.58 -2.07
C ALA A 219 -50.14 -29.89 -3.15
N LYS A 220 -50.09 -30.48 -4.37
CA LYS A 220 -49.36 -29.91 -5.51
C LYS A 220 -49.73 -28.45 -5.79
N GLN A 221 -51.03 -28.13 -5.67
CA GLN A 221 -51.50 -26.78 -5.95
C GLN A 221 -50.99 -25.78 -4.91
N GLU A 222 -50.98 -26.15 -3.64
CA GLU A 222 -50.49 -25.32 -2.54
C GLU A 222 -49.02 -25.01 -2.72
N ILE A 223 -48.19 -25.98 -3.10
CA ILE A 223 -46.77 -25.80 -3.38
C ILE A 223 -46.56 -24.86 -4.60
N ALA A 224 -47.43 -25.04 -5.65
CA ALA A 224 -47.34 -24.20 -6.82
C ALA A 224 -47.67 -22.73 -6.51
N ASP A 225 -48.72 -22.49 -5.73
CA ASP A 225 -49.19 -21.18 -5.33
C ASP A 225 -48.13 -20.50 -4.45
N LEU A 226 -47.50 -21.26 -3.53
CA LEU A 226 -46.44 -20.74 -2.69
C LEU A 226 -45.15 -20.33 -3.47
N PHE A 227 -44.76 -21.10 -4.48
CA PHE A 227 -43.67 -20.74 -5.37
C PHE A 227 -43.98 -19.47 -6.18
N LEU A 228 -45.23 -19.31 -6.63
CA LEU A 228 -45.67 -18.12 -7.37
C LEU A 228 -45.72 -16.88 -6.45
N GLU A 229 -46.23 -17.01 -5.26
CA GLU A 229 -46.40 -15.90 -4.31
C GLU A 229 -45.03 -15.42 -3.77
N THR A 230 -44.15 -16.35 -3.40
CA THR A 230 -42.87 -16.00 -2.79
C THR A 230 -41.76 -15.70 -3.79
N GLY A 231 -41.83 -16.26 -5.01
CA GLY A 231 -40.76 -16.18 -6.01
C GLY A 231 -39.48 -16.95 -5.61
N TYR A 232 -39.52 -17.76 -4.57
CA TYR A 232 -38.35 -18.51 -4.12
C TYR A 232 -38.00 -19.64 -5.11
N SER A 233 -36.71 -19.88 -5.26
CA SER A 233 -36.22 -21.00 -6.09
C SER A 233 -36.19 -22.34 -5.34
N ARG A 234 -36.27 -22.31 -4.00
CA ARG A 234 -36.21 -23.47 -3.11
C ARG A 234 -37.13 -23.29 -1.93
N LEU A 235 -37.83 -24.34 -1.54
CA LEU A 235 -38.65 -24.38 -0.33
C LEU A 235 -38.20 -25.53 0.56
N PRO A 236 -37.89 -25.28 1.83
CA PRO A 236 -37.70 -26.34 2.82
C PRO A 236 -38.97 -27.18 2.97
N VAL A 237 -38.79 -28.46 3.22
CA VAL A 237 -39.87 -29.41 3.49
C VAL A 237 -39.70 -29.91 4.92
N TYR A 238 -40.76 -29.85 5.69
CA TYR A 238 -40.77 -30.31 7.07
C TYR A 238 -41.76 -31.48 7.28
N ASP A 239 -41.50 -32.27 8.32
CA ASP A 239 -42.38 -33.31 8.80
C ASP A 239 -42.85 -32.95 10.19
N GLU A 240 -44.15 -33.10 10.49
CA GLU A 240 -44.82 -32.69 11.72
C GLU A 240 -44.75 -31.19 12.02
N ASP A 241 -43.57 -30.62 12.21
CA ASP A 241 -43.39 -29.19 12.46
C ASP A 241 -42.13 -28.62 11.75
N ILE A 242 -42.00 -27.26 11.74
CA ILE A 242 -40.94 -26.55 11.08
C ILE A 242 -39.54 -26.80 11.67
N ASP A 243 -39.46 -27.38 12.86
CA ASP A 243 -38.17 -27.71 13.48
C ASP A 243 -37.64 -29.06 12.98
N HIS A 244 -38.48 -29.81 12.26
CA HIS A 244 -38.10 -31.09 11.65
C HIS A 244 -38.02 -31.00 10.12
N ILE A 245 -36.99 -30.28 9.62
CA ILE A 245 -36.75 -30.18 8.18
C ILE A 245 -36.20 -31.51 7.63
N ILE A 246 -36.87 -32.12 6.64
CA ILE A 246 -36.44 -33.36 6.00
C ILE A 246 -35.68 -33.14 4.70
N GLY A 247 -35.71 -31.91 4.14
CA GLY A 247 -35.00 -31.60 2.93
C GLY A 247 -35.50 -30.31 2.27
N VAL A 248 -35.20 -30.16 0.99
CA VAL A 248 -35.57 -29.01 0.21
C VAL A 248 -36.11 -29.41 -1.17
N VAL A 249 -37.13 -28.72 -1.66
CA VAL A 249 -37.66 -28.86 -3.02
C VAL A 249 -37.25 -27.71 -3.86
N ASN A 250 -36.62 -27.95 -5.02
CA ASN A 250 -36.30 -26.91 -6.00
C ASN A 250 -37.50 -26.68 -6.90
N GLN A 251 -37.76 -25.40 -7.23
CA GLN A 251 -38.82 -25.00 -8.17
C GLN A 251 -38.74 -25.73 -9.52
N LYS A 252 -37.54 -25.94 -10.05
CA LYS A 252 -37.31 -26.64 -11.31
C LYS A 252 -37.70 -28.13 -11.22
N ASP A 253 -37.35 -28.80 -10.14
CA ASP A 253 -37.68 -30.21 -9.95
C ASP A 253 -39.20 -30.36 -9.70
N PHE A 254 -39.80 -29.40 -8.98
CA PHE A 254 -41.23 -29.33 -8.74
C PHE A 254 -42.02 -29.10 -10.06
N HIS A 255 -41.54 -28.27 -10.97
CA HIS A 255 -42.17 -28.06 -12.26
C HIS A 255 -42.31 -29.39 -13.04
N ASN A 256 -41.27 -30.21 -13.07
CA ASN A 256 -41.32 -31.55 -13.69
C ASN A 256 -42.26 -32.51 -12.95
N TYR A 257 -42.35 -32.40 -11.61
CA TYR A 257 -43.22 -33.17 -10.78
C TYR A 257 -44.70 -32.88 -10.99
N ILE A 258 -45.10 -31.63 -11.24
CA ILE A 258 -46.50 -31.24 -11.54
C ILE A 258 -47.06 -32.03 -12.71
N PHE A 259 -46.28 -32.21 -13.78
CA PHE A 259 -46.71 -32.90 -14.99
C PHE A 259 -46.66 -34.41 -14.88
N ASN A 260 -46.06 -34.99 -13.85
CA ASN A 260 -45.97 -36.42 -13.64
C ASN A 260 -46.88 -36.87 -12.47
N THR A 261 -48.07 -37.38 -12.80
CA THR A 261 -49.12 -37.73 -11.84
C THR A 261 -48.78 -38.96 -10.98
N LYS A 262 -47.78 -39.74 -11.37
CA LYS A 262 -47.39 -41.01 -10.64
C LYS A 262 -46.26 -40.84 -9.66
N GLN A 263 -45.64 -39.70 -9.61
CA GLN A 263 -44.54 -39.41 -8.67
C GLN A 263 -45.07 -38.91 -7.31
N ALA A 264 -44.44 -39.35 -6.23
CA ALA A 264 -44.69 -38.85 -4.88
C ALA A 264 -43.77 -37.63 -4.60
N LEU A 265 -44.18 -36.70 -3.75
CA LEU A 265 -43.39 -35.50 -3.38
C LEU A 265 -42.00 -35.89 -2.86
N ASN A 266 -41.92 -36.93 -2.06
CA ASN A 266 -40.65 -37.43 -1.50
C ASN A 266 -39.58 -37.78 -2.54
N SER A 267 -39.96 -38.04 -3.81
CA SER A 267 -39.00 -38.34 -4.89
C SER A 267 -38.23 -37.14 -5.39
N ILE A 268 -38.69 -35.94 -5.09
CA ILE A 268 -38.06 -34.67 -5.50
C ILE A 268 -37.46 -33.87 -4.34
N ILE A 269 -37.61 -34.35 -3.10
CA ILE A 269 -37.00 -33.79 -1.90
C ILE A 269 -35.50 -34.10 -1.96
N ARG A 270 -34.69 -33.08 -1.89
CA ARG A 270 -33.24 -33.22 -1.81
C ARG A 270 -32.78 -33.07 -0.37
N PRO A 271 -31.83 -33.89 0.09
CA PRO A 271 -31.29 -33.79 1.44
C PRO A 271 -30.57 -32.46 1.61
N VAL A 272 -30.56 -31.94 2.83
CA VAL A 272 -29.84 -30.73 3.25
C VAL A 272 -28.76 -31.08 4.26
N LEU A 273 -27.74 -30.26 4.31
CA LEU A 273 -26.69 -30.38 5.32
C LEU A 273 -27.15 -29.68 6.60
N PHE A 274 -27.11 -30.37 7.72
CA PHE A 274 -27.39 -29.83 9.04
C PHE A 274 -26.09 -29.42 9.71
N ILE A 275 -26.03 -28.16 10.21
CA ILE A 275 -24.86 -27.59 10.86
C ILE A 275 -25.23 -27.26 12.29
N LEU A 276 -24.47 -27.78 13.26
CA LEU A 276 -24.82 -27.68 14.67
C LEU A 276 -24.47 -26.36 15.33
N SER A 277 -23.57 -25.55 14.72
CA SER A 277 -23.09 -24.31 15.33
C SER A 277 -22.67 -23.31 14.28
N LEU A 278 -23.07 -22.05 14.49
CA LEU A 278 -22.63 -20.90 13.69
C LEU A 278 -21.16 -20.54 13.96
N ILE A 279 -20.58 -21.01 15.07
CA ILE A 279 -19.22 -20.65 15.52
C ILE A 279 -18.11 -21.35 14.69
N HIS A 280 -18.45 -22.44 13.97
CA HIS A 280 -17.44 -23.24 13.23
C HIS A 280 -17.45 -23.06 11.72
N ILE A 281 -18.19 -22.07 11.19
CA ILE A 281 -18.29 -21.85 9.73
C ILE A 281 -17.24 -20.85 9.22
N SER A 282 -16.45 -20.24 10.10
CA SER A 282 -15.34 -19.36 9.73
C SER A 282 -14.10 -20.09 9.19
N GLU A 283 -14.01 -21.42 9.31
CA GLU A 283 -12.96 -22.19 8.64
C GLU A 283 -13.50 -22.82 7.34
N PRO A 284 -12.85 -22.59 6.18
CA PRO A 284 -13.21 -23.30 4.96
C PRO A 284 -12.94 -24.79 5.18
N THR A 285 -13.97 -25.57 5.50
CA THR A 285 -13.89 -27.03 5.46
C THR A 285 -13.55 -27.40 4.03
N ARG A 286 -12.30 -27.77 3.79
CA ARG A 286 -11.90 -28.48 2.57
C ARG A 286 -12.67 -29.80 2.59
N LEU A 287 -13.78 -29.81 1.87
CA LEU A 287 -14.42 -31.05 1.48
C LEU A 287 -13.46 -31.73 0.50
N GLY A 288 -12.84 -32.83 0.97
CA GLY A 288 -12.00 -33.70 0.17
C GLY A 288 -12.80 -34.45 -0.89
#